data_79cb8fab3f4f40832b5b74a58e8a0788
#
_entry.id   79cb8fab3f4f40832b5b74a58e8a0788
#
_cell.length_a   1.000
_cell.length_b   1.000
_cell.length_c   1.000
_cell.angle_alpha   90.00
_cell.angle_beta   90.00
_cell.angle_gamma   90.00
#
_symmetry.space_group_name_H-M   'P 1'
#
loop_
_entity.id
_entity.type
_entity.pdbx_description
1 polymer ?
#
loop_
_entity_poly.entity_id
_entity_poly.type
_entity_poly.pdbx_seq_one_letter_code
_entity_poly.pdbx_strand_id
1 'polypeptide(L)'
;MRKKWLKRNLGYLKMKKISSNILLLPGDGVGPEVIKEAIKIIDYFNESNVCNISYDNAEIGGVAIDNSNDPLPAATIEKAKHSDCILLGAVGTKKHENNENKLKPESGLLSLRKLLNLYINIRPVFLFQSLVDSSSLKPEYIEDLDIVIIRELIGDVYFGEPRGFDNDNKTGFNTMKYSVDEVSRIAKYAFEISMRRSKRVTSVDKANVLETSQLWRETVSSIGKDYAQVDLSHMYIDNAAMQLIRNPKQFDVILTGNLFGDILSDEASMLTGSIGL
;
A
#
# COMPACT_ATOMS: atom_id res chain seq x y z
N MET A 1 35.82 12.92 -0.24
CA MET A 1 35.18 12.94 1.10
C MET A 1 33.96 12.01 1.22
N ARG A 2 33.07 11.85 0.24
CA ARG A 2 31.88 10.96 0.29
C ARG A 2 32.18 9.47 0.57
N LYS A 3 33.21 8.88 -0.04
CA LYS A 3 33.60 7.46 0.20
C LYS A 3 34.07 7.18 1.65
N LYS A 4 34.60 8.16 2.39
CA LYS A 4 35.03 8.01 3.80
C LYS A 4 33.86 8.07 4.77
N TRP A 5 32.78 8.81 4.44
CA TRP A 5 31.58 8.92 5.29
C TRP A 5 30.77 7.62 5.28
N LEU A 6 30.57 7.02 4.10
CA LEU A 6 29.91 5.72 3.95
C LEU A 6 30.66 4.59 4.68
N LYS A 7 32.00 4.58 4.65
CA LYS A 7 32.80 3.58 5.39
C LYS A 7 32.76 3.75 6.91
N ARG A 8 32.44 4.92 7.43
CA ARG A 8 32.47 5.23 8.86
C ARG A 8 31.13 4.97 9.56
N ASN A 9 30.00 5.07 8.84
CA ASN A 9 28.65 4.93 9.39
C ASN A 9 27.99 3.57 9.10
N LEU A 10 28.45 2.87 8.07
CA LEU A 10 28.14 1.45 7.88
C LEU A 10 29.20 0.63 8.62
N GLY A 11 29.14 0.65 9.95
CA GLY A 11 29.99 -0.22 10.78
C GLY A 11 29.93 -1.64 10.26
N TYR A 12 31.09 -2.27 10.11
CA TYR A 12 31.36 -3.63 9.63
C TYR A 12 30.37 -4.70 10.12
N LEU A 13 29.12 -4.61 9.72
CA LEU A 13 28.31 -5.80 9.54
C LEU A 13 28.80 -6.42 8.23
N LYS A 14 29.36 -7.63 8.29
CA LYS A 14 29.42 -8.52 7.13
C LYS A 14 27.96 -8.81 6.74
N MET A 15 27.30 -7.84 6.12
CA MET A 15 25.99 -8.04 5.54
C MET A 15 26.18 -9.06 4.42
N LYS A 16 25.55 -10.20 4.56
CA LYS A 16 25.44 -11.17 3.47
C LYS A 16 24.91 -10.37 2.27
N LYS A 17 25.68 -10.35 1.18
CA LYS A 17 25.30 -9.61 -0.03
C LYS A 17 23.88 -10.06 -0.41
N ILE A 18 22.92 -9.12 -0.45
CA ILE A 18 21.56 -9.40 -0.82
C ILE A 18 21.58 -9.73 -2.31
N SER A 19 21.08 -10.92 -2.66
CA SER A 19 20.85 -11.31 -4.04
C SER A 19 19.36 -11.52 -4.23
N SER A 20 18.77 -10.88 -5.23
CA SER A 20 17.32 -10.91 -5.48
C SER A 20 17.02 -10.73 -6.95
N ASN A 21 15.92 -11.31 -7.42
CA ASN A 21 15.40 -11.10 -8.76
C ASN A 21 14.10 -10.30 -8.69
N ILE A 22 14.08 -9.13 -9.33
CA ILE A 22 12.95 -8.21 -9.33
C ILE A 22 12.22 -8.28 -10.67
N LEU A 23 10.90 -8.45 -10.65
CA LEU A 23 10.08 -8.21 -11.83
C LEU A 23 9.72 -6.73 -11.91
N LEU A 24 10.09 -6.09 -13.01
CA LEU A 24 9.71 -4.72 -13.33
C LEU A 24 8.40 -4.75 -14.12
N LEU A 25 7.40 -4.04 -13.60
CA LEU A 25 6.12 -3.81 -14.25
C LEU A 25 5.96 -2.29 -14.48
N PRO A 26 6.51 -1.73 -15.56
CA PRO A 26 6.43 -0.30 -15.82
C PRO A 26 4.98 0.20 -15.90
N GLY A 27 4.09 -0.58 -16.53
CA GLY A 27 2.69 -0.25 -16.69
C GLY A 27 2.47 0.95 -17.62
N ASP A 28 1.64 1.89 -17.18
CA ASP A 28 1.07 2.94 -18.01
C ASP A 28 1.55 4.35 -17.63
N GLY A 29 1.28 5.32 -18.51
CA GLY A 29 1.45 6.74 -18.23
C GLY A 29 2.87 7.10 -17.81
N VAL A 30 3.03 7.63 -16.59
CA VAL A 30 4.32 8.00 -16.01
C VAL A 30 5.15 6.80 -15.52
N GLY A 31 4.54 5.61 -15.44
CA GLY A 31 5.16 4.42 -14.88
C GLY A 31 6.51 4.05 -15.49
N PRO A 32 6.66 4.00 -16.84
CA PRO A 32 7.96 3.74 -17.48
C PRO A 32 9.07 4.74 -17.11
N GLU A 33 8.72 6.01 -16.92
CA GLU A 33 9.67 7.05 -16.50
C GLU A 33 10.14 6.81 -15.07
N VAL A 34 9.20 6.53 -14.15
CA VAL A 34 9.51 6.25 -12.75
C VAL A 34 10.37 5.00 -12.60
N ILE A 35 10.03 3.91 -13.30
CA ILE A 35 10.82 2.67 -13.28
C ILE A 35 12.24 2.91 -13.80
N LYS A 36 12.40 3.70 -14.86
CA LYS A 36 13.72 4.05 -15.40
C LYS A 36 14.61 4.75 -14.36
N GLU A 37 14.04 5.64 -13.54
CA GLU A 37 14.80 6.29 -12.48
C GLU A 37 15.11 5.33 -11.32
N ALA A 38 14.19 4.44 -10.97
CA ALA A 38 14.42 3.42 -9.96
C ALA A 38 15.54 2.44 -10.36
N ILE A 39 15.61 2.04 -11.62
CA ILE A 39 16.67 1.18 -12.16
C ILE A 39 18.05 1.81 -11.93
N LYS A 40 18.23 3.12 -12.15
CA LYS A 40 19.51 3.80 -11.90
C LYS A 40 20.00 3.64 -10.46
N ILE A 41 19.08 3.61 -9.48
CA ILE A 41 19.41 3.39 -8.09
C ILE A 41 19.82 1.94 -7.84
N ILE A 42 19.10 0.98 -8.43
CA ILE A 42 19.44 -0.45 -8.35
C ILE A 42 20.82 -0.69 -8.93
N ASP A 43 21.10 -0.16 -10.12
CA ASP A 43 22.40 -0.32 -10.81
C ASP A 43 23.52 0.31 -9.99
N TYR A 44 23.32 1.50 -9.42
CA TYR A 44 24.30 2.13 -8.54
C TYR A 44 24.70 1.24 -7.35
N PHE A 45 23.73 0.57 -6.71
CA PHE A 45 24.03 -0.33 -5.60
C PHE A 45 24.68 -1.64 -6.07
N ASN A 46 24.31 -2.15 -7.24
CA ASN A 46 24.96 -3.29 -7.87
C ASN A 46 26.44 -3.00 -8.18
N GLU A 47 26.71 -1.89 -8.86
CA GLU A 47 28.08 -1.44 -9.19
C GLU A 47 28.93 -1.16 -7.95
N SER A 48 28.29 -0.67 -6.90
CA SER A 48 28.94 -0.46 -5.59
C SER A 48 29.19 -1.75 -4.80
N ASN A 49 28.80 -2.91 -5.33
CA ASN A 49 28.88 -4.22 -4.70
C ASN A 49 28.13 -4.33 -3.36
N VAL A 50 27.13 -3.51 -3.11
CA VAL A 50 26.27 -3.55 -1.93
C VAL A 50 25.24 -4.68 -2.04
N CYS A 51 24.71 -4.90 -3.25
CA CYS A 51 23.77 -5.97 -3.55
C CYS A 51 24.10 -6.63 -4.90
N ASN A 52 23.31 -7.65 -5.26
CA ASN A 52 23.33 -8.32 -6.56
C ASN A 52 21.88 -8.54 -6.99
N ILE A 53 21.28 -7.49 -7.52
CA ILE A 53 19.88 -7.48 -7.94
C ILE A 53 19.84 -7.65 -9.45
N SER A 54 19.21 -8.74 -9.91
CA SER A 54 18.80 -8.92 -11.30
C SER A 54 17.36 -8.46 -11.48
N TYR A 55 17.01 -8.03 -12.68
CA TYR A 55 15.64 -7.65 -12.99
C TYR A 55 15.22 -8.08 -14.39
N ASP A 56 13.93 -8.38 -14.54
CA ASP A 56 13.27 -8.70 -15.80
C ASP A 56 12.04 -7.81 -15.96
N ASN A 57 11.53 -7.67 -17.17
CA ASN A 57 10.37 -6.84 -17.49
C ASN A 57 9.16 -7.70 -17.89
N ALA A 58 7.95 -7.20 -17.55
CA ALA A 58 6.70 -7.70 -18.11
C ALA A 58 5.67 -6.57 -18.21
N GLU A 59 4.62 -6.81 -18.98
CA GLU A 59 3.55 -5.85 -19.23
C GLU A 59 2.38 -6.06 -18.29
N ILE A 60 1.74 -4.96 -17.85
CA ILE A 60 0.51 -4.93 -17.06
C ILE A 60 -0.27 -3.65 -17.41
N GLY A 61 -1.58 -3.70 -17.27
CA GLY A 61 -2.44 -2.53 -17.45
C GLY A 61 -2.77 -2.23 -18.90
N GLY A 62 -2.84 -0.95 -19.25
CA GLY A 62 -3.24 -0.48 -20.58
C GLY A 62 -2.30 -0.92 -21.69
N VAL A 63 -0.99 -0.91 -21.45
CA VAL A 63 0.00 -1.39 -22.43
C VAL A 63 -0.19 -2.88 -22.73
N ALA A 64 -0.53 -3.69 -21.71
CA ALA A 64 -0.80 -5.10 -21.90
C ALA A 64 -2.12 -5.33 -22.67
N ILE A 65 -3.15 -4.53 -22.41
CA ILE A 65 -4.40 -4.56 -23.18
C ILE A 65 -4.14 -4.25 -24.66
N ASP A 66 -3.34 -3.23 -24.94
CA ASP A 66 -3.00 -2.83 -26.31
C ASP A 66 -2.29 -3.94 -27.09
N ASN A 67 -1.41 -4.69 -26.41
CA ASN A 67 -0.59 -5.71 -27.06
C ASN A 67 -1.22 -7.09 -27.09
N SER A 68 -2.02 -7.45 -26.09
CA SER A 68 -2.55 -8.81 -25.93
C SER A 68 -4.03 -8.90 -25.61
N ASN A 69 -4.74 -7.75 -25.53
CA ASN A 69 -6.14 -7.67 -25.11
C ASN A 69 -6.41 -8.28 -23.71
N ASP A 70 -5.39 -8.24 -22.85
CA ASP A 70 -5.44 -8.76 -21.48
C ASP A 70 -4.69 -7.81 -20.56
N PRO A 71 -5.30 -7.24 -19.49
CA PRO A 71 -4.62 -6.34 -18.56
C PRO A 71 -3.57 -7.03 -17.69
N LEU A 72 -3.56 -8.37 -17.63
CA LEU A 72 -2.58 -9.16 -16.90
C LEU A 72 -2.24 -10.46 -17.65
N PRO A 73 -1.38 -10.42 -18.67
CA PRO A 73 -1.03 -11.57 -19.47
C PRO A 73 -0.49 -12.77 -18.65
N ALA A 74 -0.78 -13.98 -19.08
CA ALA A 74 -0.31 -15.20 -18.41
C ALA A 74 1.23 -15.22 -18.26
N ALA A 75 1.97 -14.71 -19.23
CA ALA A 75 3.44 -14.61 -19.16
C ALA A 75 3.88 -13.68 -17.99
N THR A 76 3.16 -12.60 -17.72
CA THR A 76 3.42 -11.72 -16.58
C THR A 76 3.16 -12.43 -15.26
N ILE A 77 2.07 -13.21 -15.17
CA ILE A 77 1.76 -14.00 -13.96
C ILE A 77 2.89 -15.00 -13.66
N GLU A 78 3.37 -15.71 -14.67
CA GLU A 78 4.44 -16.69 -14.47
C GLU A 78 5.75 -16.05 -14.03
N LYS A 79 6.15 -14.93 -14.63
CA LYS A 79 7.31 -14.16 -14.18
C LYS A 79 7.14 -13.66 -12.75
N ALA A 80 5.95 -13.16 -12.39
CA ALA A 80 5.64 -12.65 -11.06
C ALA A 80 5.76 -13.72 -9.97
N LYS A 81 5.33 -14.96 -10.25
CA LYS A 81 5.47 -16.09 -9.31
C LYS A 81 6.92 -16.53 -9.07
N HIS A 82 7.81 -16.28 -10.03
CA HIS A 82 9.21 -16.70 -9.97
C HIS A 82 10.15 -15.56 -9.57
N SER A 83 9.65 -14.37 -9.33
CA SER A 83 10.44 -13.23 -8.83
C SER A 83 10.37 -13.13 -7.31
N ASP A 84 11.42 -12.61 -6.69
CA ASP A 84 11.45 -12.38 -5.23
C ASP A 84 10.57 -11.20 -4.83
N CYS A 85 10.47 -10.19 -5.71
CA CYS A 85 9.58 -9.05 -5.54
C CYS A 85 9.23 -8.40 -6.90
N ILE A 86 8.26 -7.50 -6.86
CA ILE A 86 7.77 -6.76 -8.03
C ILE A 86 7.96 -5.29 -7.77
N LEU A 87 8.54 -4.58 -8.73
CA LEU A 87 8.57 -3.13 -8.76
C LEU A 87 7.58 -2.63 -9.81
N LEU A 88 6.49 -2.04 -9.34
CA LEU A 88 5.41 -1.53 -10.17
C LEU A 88 5.56 -0.02 -10.38
N GLY A 89 5.41 0.43 -11.62
CA GLY A 89 5.34 1.85 -11.97
C GLY A 89 3.96 2.44 -11.71
N ALA A 90 3.14 2.54 -12.75
CA ALA A 90 1.77 3.02 -12.64
C ALA A 90 0.84 2.20 -13.54
N VAL A 91 -0.44 2.09 -13.14
CA VAL A 91 -1.47 1.41 -13.94
C VAL A 91 -2.68 2.32 -14.06
N GLY A 92 -3.19 2.44 -15.28
CA GLY A 92 -4.35 3.25 -15.60
C GLY A 92 -4.08 4.25 -16.71
N THR A 93 -4.97 4.31 -17.69
CA THR A 93 -4.92 5.28 -18.79
C THR A 93 -6.31 5.77 -19.17
N LYS A 94 -6.44 7.02 -19.58
CA LYS A 94 -7.70 7.56 -20.11
C LYS A 94 -8.21 6.79 -21.33
N LYS A 95 -7.30 6.21 -22.13
CA LYS A 95 -7.64 5.42 -23.32
C LYS A 95 -8.58 4.26 -23.01
N HIS A 96 -8.40 3.63 -21.84
CA HIS A 96 -9.14 2.43 -21.44
C HIS A 96 -10.20 2.69 -20.35
N GLU A 97 -10.47 3.96 -20.03
CA GLU A 97 -11.42 4.36 -18.98
C GLU A 97 -12.84 3.81 -19.20
N ASN A 98 -13.27 3.77 -20.47
CA ASN A 98 -14.60 3.31 -20.87
C ASN A 98 -14.68 1.82 -21.24
N ASN A 99 -13.61 1.06 -21.05
CA ASN A 99 -13.62 -0.38 -21.27
C ASN A 99 -14.57 -1.08 -20.30
N GLU A 100 -15.02 -2.28 -20.67
CA GLU A 100 -15.67 -3.18 -19.70
C GLU A 100 -14.77 -3.43 -18.49
N ASN A 101 -15.37 -3.61 -17.32
CA ASN A 101 -14.62 -3.73 -16.06
C ASN A 101 -13.48 -4.76 -16.08
N LYS A 102 -13.66 -5.87 -16.82
CA LYS A 102 -12.64 -6.91 -16.97
C LYS A 102 -11.43 -6.47 -17.81
N LEU A 103 -11.62 -5.51 -18.69
CA LEU A 103 -10.63 -4.95 -19.61
C LEU A 103 -10.15 -3.56 -19.16
N LYS A 104 -10.38 -3.17 -17.92
CA LYS A 104 -9.76 -1.97 -17.35
C LYS A 104 -8.35 -2.29 -16.89
N PRO A 105 -7.38 -1.39 -17.05
CA PRO A 105 -6.01 -1.57 -16.58
C PRO A 105 -5.94 -1.98 -15.11
N GLU A 106 -6.75 -1.35 -14.26
CA GLU A 106 -6.81 -1.58 -12.82
C GLU A 106 -7.23 -3.02 -12.47
N SER A 107 -8.02 -3.68 -13.33
CA SER A 107 -8.42 -5.08 -13.12
C SER A 107 -7.23 -6.04 -13.15
N GLY A 108 -6.20 -5.73 -13.96
CA GLY A 108 -4.94 -6.46 -13.99
C GLY A 108 -4.20 -6.38 -12.66
N LEU A 109 -4.09 -5.19 -12.09
CA LEU A 109 -3.45 -4.96 -10.79
C LEU A 109 -4.19 -5.66 -9.66
N LEU A 110 -5.53 -5.55 -9.62
CA LEU A 110 -6.35 -6.23 -8.62
C LEU A 110 -6.20 -7.76 -8.71
N SER A 111 -6.20 -8.30 -9.93
CA SER A 111 -5.99 -9.73 -10.19
C SER A 111 -4.61 -10.19 -9.71
N LEU A 112 -3.56 -9.43 -10.01
CA LEU A 112 -2.19 -9.74 -9.55
C LEU A 112 -2.09 -9.77 -8.02
N ARG A 113 -2.66 -8.77 -7.32
CA ARG A 113 -2.70 -8.71 -5.86
C ARG A 113 -3.36 -9.95 -5.25
N LYS A 114 -4.50 -10.36 -5.82
CA LYS A 114 -5.24 -11.54 -5.37
C LYS A 114 -4.48 -12.84 -5.62
N LEU A 115 -3.93 -13.01 -6.82
CA LEU A 115 -3.16 -14.20 -7.21
C LEU A 115 -1.92 -14.42 -6.34
N LEU A 116 -1.23 -13.35 -5.98
CA LEU A 116 -0.03 -13.41 -5.16
C LEU A 116 -0.34 -13.26 -3.65
N ASN A 117 -1.61 -13.18 -3.27
CA ASN A 117 -2.06 -12.99 -1.88
C ASN A 117 -1.38 -11.79 -1.19
N LEU A 118 -1.28 -10.65 -1.89
CA LEU A 118 -0.69 -9.41 -1.37
C LEU A 118 -1.73 -8.67 -0.53
N TYR A 119 -1.95 -9.09 0.70
CA TYR A 119 -3.04 -8.62 1.55
C TYR A 119 -2.70 -7.41 2.41
N ILE A 120 -1.42 -7.02 2.50
CA ILE A 120 -0.99 -5.85 3.28
C ILE A 120 -0.51 -4.75 2.34
N ASN A 121 -1.09 -3.57 2.46
CA ASN A 121 -0.55 -2.35 1.89
C ASN A 121 0.00 -1.48 3.02
N ILE A 122 1.27 -1.17 2.95
CA ILE A 122 1.98 -0.33 3.92
C ILE A 122 2.13 1.05 3.31
N ARG A 123 1.53 2.06 3.95
CA ARG A 123 1.58 3.46 3.54
C ARG A 123 2.28 4.29 4.62
N PRO A 124 3.60 4.49 4.51
CA PRO A 124 4.30 5.39 5.41
C PRO A 124 3.95 6.83 5.07
N VAL A 125 3.73 7.64 6.09
CA VAL A 125 3.47 9.07 6.01
C VAL A 125 4.44 9.76 6.94
N PHE A 126 5.55 10.22 6.39
CA PHE A 126 6.58 10.94 7.13
C PHE A 126 7.01 12.18 6.35
N LEU A 127 7.40 13.21 7.08
CA LEU A 127 7.77 14.49 6.50
C LEU A 127 9.30 14.69 6.58
N PHE A 128 9.92 14.89 5.43
CA PHE A 128 11.29 15.40 5.42
C PHE A 128 11.30 16.88 5.79
N GLN A 129 12.20 17.28 6.70
CA GLN A 129 12.32 18.68 7.15
C GLN A 129 12.47 19.67 6.00
N SER A 130 13.11 19.27 4.90
CA SER A 130 13.28 20.09 3.69
C SER A 130 11.99 20.29 2.88
N LEU A 131 10.92 19.56 3.19
CA LEU A 131 9.65 19.57 2.46
C LEU A 131 8.47 20.13 3.30
N VAL A 132 8.74 20.66 4.49
CA VAL A 132 7.71 21.22 5.37
C VAL A 132 6.85 22.27 4.65
N ASP A 133 7.49 23.12 3.85
CA ASP A 133 6.80 24.19 3.10
C ASP A 133 5.97 23.67 1.91
N SER A 134 6.08 22.39 1.57
CA SER A 134 5.28 21.77 0.50
C SER A 134 3.88 21.35 0.96
N SER A 135 3.67 21.29 2.28
CA SER A 135 2.37 20.97 2.86
C SER A 135 1.42 22.18 2.85
N SER A 136 0.14 21.90 2.73
CA SER A 136 -0.91 22.90 2.92
C SER A 136 -1.22 23.20 4.39
N LEU A 137 -0.68 22.41 5.32
CA LEU A 137 -0.88 22.58 6.76
C LEU A 137 0.26 23.41 7.38
N LYS A 138 -0.04 24.03 8.52
CA LYS A 138 0.99 24.75 9.28
C LYS A 138 2.05 23.77 9.80
N PRO A 139 3.34 24.18 9.84
CA PRO A 139 4.44 23.34 10.32
C PRO A 139 4.19 22.70 11.69
N GLU A 140 3.60 23.43 12.63
CA GLU A 140 3.31 22.96 13.99
C GLU A 140 2.49 21.66 14.06
N TYR A 141 1.68 21.37 13.03
CA TYR A 141 0.88 20.15 12.94
C TYR A 141 1.64 18.96 12.34
N ILE A 142 2.62 19.24 11.47
CA ILE A 142 3.24 18.20 10.61
C ILE A 142 4.72 17.98 10.87
N GLU A 143 5.44 18.90 11.54
CA GLU A 143 6.85 18.67 11.92
C GLU A 143 6.99 17.35 12.70
N ASP A 144 8.01 16.55 12.36
CA ASP A 144 8.30 15.24 12.93
C ASP A 144 7.16 14.23 12.78
N LEU A 145 6.30 14.40 11.76
CA LEU A 145 5.24 13.46 11.48
C LEU A 145 5.82 12.12 11.02
N ASP A 146 5.40 11.03 11.66
CA ASP A 146 5.76 9.66 11.33
C ASP A 146 4.60 8.72 11.65
N ILE A 147 3.74 8.49 10.65
CA ILE A 147 2.58 7.61 10.72
C ILE A 147 2.78 6.47 9.72
N VAL A 148 2.28 5.29 10.03
CA VAL A 148 2.15 4.21 9.05
C VAL A 148 0.70 3.74 8.99
N ILE A 149 0.12 3.72 7.78
CA ILE A 149 -1.21 3.17 7.54
C ILE A 149 -1.05 1.75 7.02
N ILE A 150 -1.61 0.79 7.74
CA ILE A 150 -1.69 -0.63 7.38
C ILE A 150 -3.09 -0.88 6.84
N ARG A 151 -3.19 -0.96 5.50
CA ARG A 151 -4.43 -1.16 4.77
C ARG A 151 -4.55 -2.63 4.36
N GLU A 152 -5.65 -3.27 4.69
CA GLU A 152 -6.01 -4.56 4.09
C GLU A 152 -6.27 -4.36 2.59
N LEU A 153 -5.78 -5.24 1.72
CA LEU A 153 -5.67 -4.93 0.30
C LEU A 153 -6.45 -5.86 -0.64
N ILE A 154 -6.92 -7.02 -0.18
CA ILE A 154 -7.56 -8.04 -1.03
C ILE A 154 -8.96 -8.46 -0.57
N GLY A 155 -9.54 -7.72 0.37
CA GLY A 155 -10.92 -7.85 0.84
C GLY A 155 -11.79 -6.64 0.48
N ASP A 156 -12.87 -6.48 1.23
CA ASP A 156 -13.79 -5.34 1.17
C ASP A 156 -14.63 -5.29 -0.13
N VAL A 157 -15.21 -4.13 -0.43
CA VAL A 157 -16.00 -3.86 -1.63
C VAL A 157 -15.24 -4.01 -2.94
N TYR A 158 -13.90 -3.99 -2.89
CA TYR A 158 -13.05 -4.18 -4.06
C TYR A 158 -13.13 -5.60 -4.61
N PHE A 159 -13.37 -6.60 -3.76
CA PHE A 159 -13.34 -8.02 -4.09
C PHE A 159 -14.59 -8.79 -3.69
N GLY A 160 -15.50 -8.15 -2.94
CA GLY A 160 -16.72 -8.79 -2.46
C GLY A 160 -17.71 -9.12 -3.58
N GLU A 161 -18.34 -10.28 -3.46
CA GLU A 161 -19.39 -10.76 -4.35
C GLU A 161 -20.66 -11.06 -3.53
N PRO A 162 -21.87 -10.85 -4.11
CA PRO A 162 -22.18 -10.40 -5.47
C PRO A 162 -21.94 -8.89 -5.65
N ARG A 163 -21.67 -8.48 -6.89
CA ARG A 163 -21.51 -7.06 -7.27
C ARG A 163 -21.96 -6.83 -8.71
N GLY A 164 -22.38 -5.62 -9.04
CA GLY A 164 -22.79 -5.29 -10.40
C GLY A 164 -23.96 -4.33 -10.45
N PHE A 165 -24.74 -4.49 -11.48
CA PHE A 165 -25.97 -3.75 -11.69
C PHE A 165 -27.14 -4.73 -11.79
N ASP A 166 -28.35 -4.27 -11.46
CA ASP A 166 -29.60 -5.02 -11.71
C ASP A 166 -29.87 -5.18 -13.22
N ASN A 167 -30.87 -6.00 -13.56
CA ASN A 167 -31.19 -6.33 -14.95
C ASN A 167 -31.54 -5.09 -15.81
N ASP A 168 -31.99 -3.99 -15.20
CA ASP A 168 -32.35 -2.75 -15.87
C ASP A 168 -31.23 -1.70 -15.84
N ASN A 169 -30.05 -2.03 -15.25
CA ASN A 169 -28.96 -1.11 -14.97
C ASN A 169 -29.36 0.16 -14.18
N LYS A 170 -30.42 0.07 -13.37
CA LYS A 170 -30.90 1.18 -12.56
C LYS A 170 -30.38 1.18 -11.13
N THR A 171 -29.92 0.02 -10.67
CA THR A 171 -29.38 -0.16 -9.32
C THR A 171 -27.98 -0.77 -9.41
N GLY A 172 -26.97 -0.07 -8.93
CA GLY A 172 -25.62 -0.60 -8.75
C GLY A 172 -25.43 -1.08 -7.31
N PHE A 173 -24.75 -2.22 -7.12
CA PHE A 173 -24.45 -2.75 -5.80
C PHE A 173 -23.06 -3.37 -5.72
N ASN A 174 -22.48 -3.28 -4.52
CA ASN A 174 -21.21 -3.92 -4.15
C ASN A 174 -21.36 -4.56 -2.77
N THR A 175 -20.69 -5.68 -2.57
CA THR A 175 -20.66 -6.38 -1.28
C THR A 175 -19.39 -6.04 -0.53
N MET A 176 -19.53 -5.46 0.67
CA MET A 176 -18.43 -5.37 1.64
C MET A 176 -18.38 -6.67 2.43
N LYS A 177 -17.23 -7.33 2.46
CA LYS A 177 -17.08 -8.61 3.15
C LYS A 177 -15.69 -8.75 3.75
N TYR A 178 -15.64 -9.20 5.01
CA TYR A 178 -14.44 -9.64 5.71
C TYR A 178 -14.70 -10.92 6.51
N SER A 179 -13.70 -11.77 6.57
CA SER A 179 -13.67 -12.93 7.49
C SER A 179 -12.77 -12.62 8.70
N VAL A 180 -12.95 -13.39 9.78
CA VAL A 180 -12.08 -13.32 10.96
C VAL A 180 -10.63 -13.56 10.60
N ASP A 181 -10.34 -14.52 9.68
CA ASP A 181 -8.97 -14.85 9.28
C ASP A 181 -8.30 -13.69 8.53
N GLU A 182 -9.02 -13.03 7.62
CA GLU A 182 -8.50 -11.87 6.89
C GLU A 182 -8.16 -10.71 7.83
N VAL A 183 -9.04 -10.42 8.78
CA VAL A 183 -8.80 -9.38 9.78
C VAL A 183 -7.68 -9.77 10.74
N SER A 184 -7.64 -11.02 11.20
CA SER A 184 -6.63 -11.49 12.15
C SER A 184 -5.21 -11.40 11.60
N ARG A 185 -4.98 -11.79 10.34
CA ARG A 185 -3.65 -11.76 9.74
C ARG A 185 -3.09 -10.36 9.62
N ILE A 186 -3.93 -9.38 9.22
CA ILE A 186 -3.47 -7.99 9.08
C ILE A 186 -3.35 -7.29 10.44
N ALA A 187 -4.22 -7.61 11.40
CA ALA A 187 -4.14 -7.09 12.76
C ALA A 187 -2.82 -7.49 13.43
N LYS A 188 -2.44 -8.78 13.36
CA LYS A 188 -1.15 -9.27 13.88
C LYS A 188 0.01 -8.47 13.31
N TYR A 189 0.03 -8.26 11.98
CA TYR A 189 1.08 -7.48 11.34
C TYR A 189 1.13 -6.03 11.84
N ALA A 190 -0.03 -5.37 12.01
CA ALA A 190 -0.09 -4.01 12.53
C ALA A 190 0.43 -3.91 13.97
N PHE A 191 0.08 -4.87 14.82
CA PHE A 191 0.63 -4.94 16.19
C PHE A 191 2.14 -5.19 16.21
N GLU A 192 2.64 -6.11 15.37
CA GLU A 192 4.08 -6.40 15.26
C GLU A 192 4.89 -5.17 14.78
N ILE A 193 4.38 -4.42 13.81
CA ILE A 193 5.00 -3.16 13.39
C ILE A 193 4.98 -2.16 14.55
N SER A 194 3.86 -1.98 15.24
CA SER A 194 3.73 -1.02 16.33
C SER A 194 4.71 -1.30 17.48
N MET A 195 5.03 -2.58 17.74
CA MET A 195 6.02 -2.98 18.74
C MET A 195 7.43 -2.41 18.48
N ARG A 196 7.75 -2.10 17.24
CA ARG A 196 9.02 -1.48 16.80
C ARG A 196 8.93 0.04 16.69
N ARG A 197 7.77 0.62 16.99
CA ARG A 197 7.43 2.03 16.90
C ARG A 197 6.97 2.54 18.28
N SER A 198 6.04 3.49 18.31
CA SER A 198 5.55 4.08 19.56
C SER A 198 4.52 3.23 20.31
N LYS A 199 4.27 1.99 19.85
CA LYS A 199 3.37 1.01 20.47
C LYS A 199 1.91 1.50 20.58
N ARG A 200 1.44 2.23 19.58
CA ARG A 200 0.06 2.69 19.49
C ARG A 200 -0.56 2.20 18.18
N VAL A 201 -1.72 1.57 18.26
CA VAL A 201 -2.53 1.16 17.12
C VAL A 201 -3.89 1.82 17.20
N THR A 202 -4.25 2.57 16.17
CA THR A 202 -5.61 3.08 15.98
C THR A 202 -6.29 2.25 14.90
N SER A 203 -7.23 1.38 15.32
CA SER A 203 -8.06 0.62 14.39
C SER A 203 -9.20 1.48 13.90
N VAL A 204 -9.28 1.70 12.57
CA VAL A 204 -10.27 2.57 11.95
C VAL A 204 -11.32 1.74 11.22
N ASP A 205 -12.59 1.99 11.55
CA ASP A 205 -13.74 1.24 11.08
C ASP A 205 -15.03 2.10 11.03
N LYS A 206 -16.17 1.49 10.70
CA LYS A 206 -17.51 2.10 10.78
C LYS A 206 -18.48 1.22 11.57
N ALA A 207 -18.04 0.68 12.72
CA ALA A 207 -18.78 -0.32 13.51
C ALA A 207 -20.11 0.19 14.09
N ASN A 208 -20.36 1.49 14.08
CA ASN A 208 -21.67 2.03 14.46
C ASN A 208 -22.75 1.83 13.39
N VAL A 209 -22.38 1.38 12.18
CA VAL A 209 -23.32 1.23 11.06
C VAL A 209 -23.17 -0.13 10.36
N LEU A 210 -21.92 -0.66 10.22
CA LEU A 210 -21.61 -1.80 9.37
C LEU A 210 -21.27 -3.04 10.20
N GLU A 211 -21.94 -4.15 9.93
CA GLU A 211 -21.67 -5.45 10.55
C GLU A 211 -20.25 -5.95 10.25
N THR A 212 -19.76 -5.71 9.04
CA THR A 212 -18.36 -6.04 8.66
C THR A 212 -17.35 -5.28 9.53
N SER A 213 -17.66 -4.06 9.90
CA SER A 213 -16.84 -3.25 10.80
C SER A 213 -16.97 -3.65 12.26
N GLN A 214 -18.13 -4.20 12.68
CA GLN A 214 -18.29 -4.80 14.00
C GLN A 214 -17.40 -6.03 14.14
N LEU A 215 -17.47 -6.95 13.16
CA LEU A 215 -16.57 -8.12 13.10
C LEU A 215 -15.09 -7.69 13.08
N TRP A 216 -14.74 -6.66 12.31
CA TRP A 216 -13.40 -6.09 12.27
C TRP A 216 -12.94 -5.66 13.66
N ARG A 217 -13.72 -4.82 14.33
CA ARG A 217 -13.41 -4.29 15.67
C ARG A 217 -13.27 -5.39 16.72
N GLU A 218 -14.19 -6.35 16.74
CA GLU A 218 -14.16 -7.48 17.67
C GLU A 218 -12.91 -8.33 17.46
N THR A 219 -12.57 -8.64 16.19
CA THR A 219 -11.39 -9.42 15.84
C THR A 219 -10.10 -8.70 16.21
N VAL A 220 -9.97 -7.42 15.87
CA VAL A 220 -8.81 -6.60 16.23
C VAL A 220 -8.65 -6.51 17.74
N SER A 221 -9.76 -6.29 18.48
CA SER A 221 -9.76 -6.27 19.95
C SER A 221 -9.33 -7.61 20.56
N SER A 222 -9.74 -8.71 19.95
CA SER A 222 -9.33 -10.05 20.40
C SER A 222 -7.82 -10.27 20.20
N ILE A 223 -7.28 -9.95 19.04
CA ILE A 223 -5.83 -10.06 18.74
C ILE A 223 -5.04 -9.11 19.63
N GLY A 224 -5.54 -7.91 19.90
CA GLY A 224 -4.87 -6.91 20.75
C GLY A 224 -4.58 -7.42 22.18
N LYS A 225 -5.34 -8.39 22.71
CA LYS A 225 -5.08 -8.99 24.03
C LYS A 225 -3.72 -9.69 24.10
N ASP A 226 -3.23 -10.22 22.98
CA ASP A 226 -1.92 -10.89 22.90
C ASP A 226 -0.77 -9.87 22.86
N TYR A 227 -1.07 -8.58 22.68
CA TYR A 227 -0.11 -7.48 22.57
C TYR A 227 -0.31 -6.44 23.69
N ALA A 228 -0.33 -6.88 24.94
CA ALA A 228 -0.61 -6.04 26.12
C ALA A 228 0.28 -4.78 26.27
N GLN A 229 1.39 -4.70 25.54
CA GLN A 229 2.28 -3.53 25.54
C GLN A 229 1.86 -2.47 24.51
N VAL A 230 0.89 -2.75 23.66
CA VAL A 230 0.40 -1.86 22.61
C VAL A 230 -0.90 -1.20 23.08
N ASP A 231 -0.92 0.12 23.02
CA ASP A 231 -2.13 0.90 23.26
C ASP A 231 -3.04 0.81 22.01
N LEU A 232 -4.12 0.06 22.12
CA LEU A 232 -5.14 -0.11 21.09
C LEU A 232 -6.29 0.85 21.33
N SER A 233 -6.56 1.69 20.34
CA SER A 233 -7.77 2.51 20.27
C SER A 233 -8.59 2.18 19.03
N HIS A 234 -9.89 2.45 19.07
CA HIS A 234 -10.78 2.35 17.91
C HIS A 234 -11.34 3.72 17.55
N MET A 235 -11.37 4.03 16.26
CA MET A 235 -11.89 5.30 15.77
C MET A 235 -12.79 5.06 14.56
N TYR A 236 -13.92 5.77 14.47
CA TYR A 236 -14.72 5.74 13.25
C TYR A 236 -14.02 6.47 12.12
N ILE A 237 -14.19 5.99 10.90
CA ILE A 237 -13.51 6.52 9.71
C ILE A 237 -13.73 8.01 9.51
N ASP A 238 -14.94 8.49 9.70
CA ASP A 238 -15.28 9.92 9.58
C ASP A 238 -14.54 10.78 10.61
N ASN A 239 -14.39 10.29 11.84
CA ASN A 239 -13.58 10.98 12.85
C ASN A 239 -12.08 10.86 12.53
N ALA A 240 -11.61 9.71 12.04
CA ALA A 240 -10.21 9.53 11.68
C ALA A 240 -9.77 10.51 10.58
N ALA A 241 -10.60 10.71 9.56
CA ALA A 241 -10.38 11.70 8.52
C ALA A 241 -10.25 13.13 9.09
N MET A 242 -11.16 13.53 9.97
CA MET A 242 -11.04 14.85 10.64
C MET A 242 -9.78 14.96 11.50
N GLN A 243 -9.43 13.90 12.22
CA GLN A 243 -8.29 13.90 13.14
C GLN A 243 -6.94 13.85 12.41
N LEU A 244 -6.85 13.26 11.23
CA LEU A 244 -5.66 13.34 10.38
C LEU A 244 -5.29 14.78 10.06
N ILE A 245 -6.28 15.62 9.77
CA ILE A 245 -6.04 17.05 9.50
C ILE A 245 -5.81 17.85 10.79
N ARG A 246 -6.59 17.56 11.85
CA ARG A 246 -6.60 18.38 13.06
C ARG A 246 -5.43 18.07 13.99
N ASN A 247 -5.09 16.82 14.16
CA ASN A 247 -4.06 16.35 15.10
C ASN A 247 -3.40 15.06 14.60
N PRO A 248 -2.67 15.08 13.45
CA PRO A 248 -2.06 13.89 12.89
C PRO A 248 -1.05 13.22 13.82
N LYS A 249 -0.37 13.95 14.69
CA LYS A 249 0.65 13.44 15.62
C LYS A 249 0.11 12.49 16.69
N GLN A 250 -1.21 12.38 16.86
CA GLN A 250 -1.80 11.38 17.75
C GLN A 250 -1.65 9.95 17.21
N PHE A 251 -1.53 9.81 15.89
CA PHE A 251 -1.41 8.50 15.26
C PHE A 251 0.04 7.99 15.23
N ASP A 252 0.21 6.68 15.30
CA ASP A 252 1.47 5.96 15.07
C ASP A 252 1.23 4.90 13.99
N VAL A 253 0.42 3.87 14.28
CA VAL A 253 -0.03 2.87 13.32
C VAL A 253 -1.55 2.98 13.18
N ILE A 254 -2.01 3.24 11.95
CA ILE A 254 -3.43 3.16 11.60
C ILE A 254 -3.68 1.82 10.93
N LEU A 255 -4.59 1.02 11.47
CA LEU A 255 -5.01 -0.26 10.91
C LEU A 255 -6.43 -0.14 10.38
N THR A 256 -6.66 -0.49 9.10
CA THR A 256 -7.98 -0.30 8.49
C THR A 256 -8.25 -1.22 7.30
N GLY A 257 -9.51 -1.36 6.92
CA GLY A 257 -9.96 -2.08 5.74
C GLY A 257 -9.56 -1.42 4.42
N ASN A 258 -9.90 -2.06 3.31
CA ASN A 258 -9.43 -1.68 1.99
C ASN A 258 -9.92 -0.30 1.55
N LEU A 259 -11.24 -0.10 1.51
CA LEU A 259 -11.84 1.16 1.06
C LEU A 259 -11.43 2.34 1.97
N PHE A 260 -11.55 2.16 3.28
CA PHE A 260 -11.20 3.21 4.23
C PHE A 260 -9.71 3.53 4.20
N GLY A 261 -8.86 2.51 4.03
CA GLY A 261 -7.43 2.68 3.92
C GLY A 261 -6.98 3.39 2.64
N ASP A 262 -7.71 3.22 1.54
CA ASP A 262 -7.50 3.96 0.29
C ASP A 262 -7.69 5.45 0.52
N ILE A 263 -8.86 5.80 1.07
CA ILE A 263 -9.23 7.21 1.31
C ILE A 263 -8.27 7.85 2.31
N LEU A 264 -8.01 7.20 3.45
CA LEU A 264 -7.14 7.78 4.49
C LEU A 264 -5.69 7.91 4.06
N SER A 265 -5.17 6.97 3.24
CA SER A 265 -3.79 7.06 2.76
C SER A 265 -3.59 8.22 1.78
N ASP A 266 -4.57 8.49 0.93
CA ASP A 266 -4.52 9.61 0.01
C ASP A 266 -4.72 10.95 0.73
N GLU A 267 -5.61 11.02 1.71
CA GLU A 267 -5.75 12.18 2.59
C GLU A 267 -4.45 12.44 3.37
N ALA A 268 -3.86 11.38 3.95
CA ALA A 268 -2.62 11.50 4.71
C ALA A 268 -1.41 11.92 3.86
N SER A 269 -1.40 11.58 2.57
CA SER A 269 -0.35 12.01 1.64
C SER A 269 -0.30 13.54 1.49
N MET A 270 -1.45 14.20 1.63
CA MET A 270 -1.53 15.67 1.58
C MET A 270 -0.92 16.34 2.81
N LEU A 271 -0.75 15.63 3.93
CA LEU A 271 -0.02 16.16 5.09
C LEU A 271 1.45 16.42 4.76
N THR A 272 2.03 15.59 3.88
CA THR A 272 3.42 15.71 3.44
C THR A 272 3.59 16.50 2.14
N GLY A 273 2.48 16.84 1.48
CA GLY A 273 2.46 17.53 0.19
C GLY A 273 2.88 16.65 -0.99
N SER A 274 2.90 15.33 -0.83
CA SER A 274 3.27 14.38 -1.90
C SER A 274 2.54 13.05 -1.75
N ILE A 275 2.08 12.50 -2.87
CA ILE A 275 1.47 11.16 -2.93
C ILE A 275 2.50 10.02 -3.09
N GLY A 276 3.77 10.33 -3.16
CA GLY A 276 4.86 9.40 -3.49
C GLY A 276 6.03 9.41 -2.50
N LEU A 277 5.84 9.91 -1.31
CA LEU A 277 6.85 9.88 -0.25
C LEU A 277 6.60 8.76 0.72
#